data_6965b1a545097bae98427db86d6d9767
#
_entry.id   6965b1a545097bae98427db86d6d9767
#
_cell.length_a   1.000
_cell.length_b   1.000
_cell.length_c   1.000
_cell.angle_alpha   90.00
_cell.angle_beta   90.00
_cell.angle_gamma   90.00
#
_symmetry.space_group_name_H-M   'P 1'
#
loop_
_entity.id
_entity.type
_entity.pdbx_description
1 polymer ?
#
loop_
_entity_poly.entity_id
_entity_poly.type
_entity_poly.pdbx_seq_one_letter_code
_entity_poly.pdbx_strand_id
1 'polypeptide(L)'
;RLRLLNAGPSRFYEFYLVNSANVVQPFTYIANDGNLLPAPLLNQTRVRLGVAERGDIVVDFSRFALNTELYLVNRLTQTSTRGPGAVQAPGTRVMKIVVNRNPPVADVSRVPTALRAIRRPTAAEIAAAPVRRWVFSRRNGFWSINDKLINVNSAAARIELGGAEIWDLDNPSGGWAHPVHIH
;
A
#
# COMPACT_ATOMS: atom_id res chain seq x y z
N ARG A 1 1.94 13.74 -9.46
CA ARG A 1 2.22 12.67 -8.50
C ARG A 1 1.48 12.95 -7.20
N LEU A 2 0.75 11.98 -6.69
CA LEU A 2 0.13 12.01 -5.38
C LEU A 2 0.82 10.98 -4.48
N ARG A 3 1.15 11.39 -3.26
CA ARG A 3 1.66 10.51 -2.21
C ARG A 3 0.55 10.31 -1.18
N LEU A 4 0.10 9.09 -1.05
CA LEU A 4 -0.98 8.71 -0.15
C LEU A 4 -0.37 8.07 1.09
N LEU A 5 -0.83 8.49 2.27
CA LEU A 5 -0.45 7.93 3.56
C LEU A 5 -1.71 7.62 4.35
N ASN A 6 -1.81 6.40 4.83
CA ASN A 6 -2.80 6.07 5.85
C ASN A 6 -2.23 6.32 7.25
N ALA A 7 -2.50 7.50 7.81
CA ALA A 7 -2.07 7.89 9.15
C ALA A 7 -3.09 7.52 10.25
N GLY A 8 -4.12 6.73 9.91
CA GLY A 8 -5.15 6.31 10.86
C GLY A 8 -4.68 5.20 11.80
N PRO A 9 -5.30 5.06 12.99
CA PRO A 9 -4.88 4.08 13.99
C PRO A 9 -5.35 2.65 13.70
N SER A 10 -6.40 2.45 12.88
CA SER A 10 -6.98 1.12 12.67
C SER A 10 -7.75 0.94 11.35
N ARG A 11 -8.02 2.02 10.63
CA ARG A 11 -8.83 1.95 9.42
C ARG A 11 -7.97 1.64 8.21
N PHE A 12 -8.45 0.70 7.38
CA PHE A 12 -7.95 0.45 6.04
C PHE A 12 -8.70 1.30 5.02
N TYR A 13 -8.03 1.67 3.95
CA TYR A 13 -8.62 2.41 2.83
C TYR A 13 -8.37 1.69 1.53
N GLU A 14 -9.32 1.79 0.59
CA GLU A 14 -9.08 1.44 -0.80
C GLU A 14 -9.57 2.60 -1.67
N PHE A 15 -8.60 3.34 -2.19
CA PHE A 15 -8.84 4.57 -2.93
C PHE A 15 -9.00 4.31 -4.41
N TYR A 16 -9.98 4.97 -4.98
CA TYR A 16 -10.27 5.07 -6.41
C TYR A 16 -10.26 6.53 -6.82
N LEU A 17 -9.73 6.83 -8.01
CA LEU A 17 -9.95 8.14 -8.65
C LEU A 17 -11.20 8.03 -9.50
N VAL A 18 -12.19 8.91 -9.30
CA VAL A 18 -13.43 8.89 -10.06
C VAL A 18 -13.77 10.28 -10.57
N ASN A 19 -14.55 10.38 -11.67
CA ASN A 19 -15.13 11.63 -12.12
C ASN A 19 -16.44 11.95 -11.37
N SER A 20 -17.11 13.06 -11.72
CA SER A 20 -18.37 13.48 -11.10
C SER A 20 -19.51 12.45 -11.24
N ALA A 21 -19.47 11.62 -12.28
CA ALA A 21 -20.41 10.53 -12.52
C ALA A 21 -20.01 9.21 -11.82
N ASN A 22 -19.01 9.22 -10.93
CA ASN A 22 -18.43 8.05 -10.24
C ASN A 22 -17.79 7.00 -11.17
N VAL A 23 -17.45 7.38 -12.40
CA VAL A 23 -16.70 6.52 -13.33
C VAL A 23 -15.23 6.53 -12.93
N VAL A 24 -14.65 5.34 -12.73
CA VAL A 24 -13.25 5.18 -12.31
C VAL A 24 -12.30 5.64 -13.40
N GLN A 25 -11.30 6.41 -13.00
CA GLN A 25 -10.23 6.93 -13.85
C GLN A 25 -8.93 6.19 -13.49
N PRO A 26 -8.23 5.62 -14.49
CA PRO A 26 -6.99 4.91 -14.23
C PRO A 26 -5.85 5.87 -13.90
N PHE A 27 -4.90 5.37 -13.14
CA PHE A 27 -3.64 6.04 -12.80
C PHE A 27 -2.46 5.07 -12.92
N THR A 28 -1.25 5.59 -12.79
CA THR A 28 -0.03 4.78 -12.73
C THR A 28 0.45 4.67 -11.29
N TYR A 29 0.67 3.46 -10.80
CA TYR A 29 1.20 3.20 -9.46
C TYR A 29 2.70 2.98 -9.55
N ILE A 30 3.49 3.72 -8.77
CA ILE A 30 4.94 3.77 -8.93
C ILE A 30 5.75 3.40 -7.69
N ALA A 31 5.15 3.49 -6.49
CA ALA A 31 5.89 3.21 -5.26
C ALA A 31 4.94 2.80 -4.13
N ASN A 32 5.46 1.99 -3.22
CA ASN A 32 4.84 1.68 -1.93
C ASN A 32 5.88 1.79 -0.80
N ASP A 33 5.42 2.18 0.38
CA ASP A 33 6.20 2.27 1.62
C ASP A 33 7.57 2.96 1.48
N GLY A 34 7.60 4.01 0.65
CA GLY A 34 8.80 4.79 0.39
C GLY A 34 9.74 4.21 -0.66
N ASN A 35 9.43 3.06 -1.24
CA ASN A 35 10.23 2.39 -2.24
C ASN A 35 9.58 2.42 -3.62
N LEU A 36 10.35 2.82 -4.63
CA LEU A 36 9.91 2.68 -6.02
C LEU A 36 9.75 1.19 -6.38
N LEU A 37 8.72 0.89 -7.16
CA LEU A 37 8.55 -0.41 -7.78
C LEU A 37 9.66 -0.66 -8.82
N PRO A 38 9.92 -1.91 -9.22
CA PRO A 38 10.85 -2.18 -10.33
C PRO A 38 10.46 -1.51 -11.64
N ALA A 39 9.17 -1.50 -11.94
CA ALA A 39 8.54 -0.84 -13.06
C ALA A 39 7.18 -0.24 -12.64
N PRO A 40 6.68 0.78 -13.35
CA PRO A 40 5.37 1.33 -13.06
C PRO A 40 4.27 0.32 -13.36
N LEU A 41 3.24 0.26 -12.52
CA LEU A 41 2.02 -0.47 -12.81
C LEU A 41 1.04 0.50 -13.48
N LEU A 42 0.85 0.30 -14.78
CA LEU A 42 -0.01 1.15 -15.60
C LEU A 42 -1.49 0.78 -15.41
N ASN A 43 -2.38 1.72 -15.70
CA ASN A 43 -3.84 1.52 -15.73
C ASN A 43 -4.41 0.93 -14.43
N GLN A 44 -3.80 1.26 -13.30
CA GLN A 44 -4.35 0.85 -12.01
C GLN A 44 -5.61 1.65 -11.69
N THR A 45 -6.59 0.98 -11.12
CA THR A 45 -7.89 1.58 -10.79
C THR A 45 -8.07 1.82 -9.30
N ARG A 46 -7.21 1.23 -8.47
CA ARG A 46 -7.30 1.30 -7.02
C ARG A 46 -5.93 1.21 -6.35
N VAL A 47 -5.84 1.75 -5.16
CA VAL A 47 -4.73 1.54 -4.24
C VAL A 47 -5.29 1.25 -2.84
N ARG A 48 -4.89 0.13 -2.26
CA ARG A 48 -5.28 -0.23 -0.89
C ARG A 48 -4.15 0.13 0.05
N LEU A 49 -4.49 0.72 1.20
CA LEU A 49 -3.55 1.10 2.23
C LEU A 49 -4.05 0.61 3.60
N GLY A 50 -3.28 -0.27 4.22
CA GLY A 50 -3.38 -0.57 5.64
C GLY A 50 -2.84 0.57 6.48
N VAL A 51 -2.89 0.40 7.80
CA VAL A 51 -2.36 1.39 8.75
C VAL A 51 -0.85 1.58 8.51
N ALA A 52 -0.41 2.83 8.50
CA ALA A 52 0.96 3.27 8.22
C ALA A 52 1.49 2.98 6.80
N GLU A 53 0.72 2.34 5.93
CA GLU A 53 1.13 2.12 4.54
C GLU A 53 1.07 3.41 3.72
N ARG A 54 1.96 3.49 2.74
CA ARG A 54 2.06 4.58 1.76
C ARG A 54 1.94 4.02 0.36
N GLY A 55 1.41 4.84 -0.54
CA GLY A 55 1.37 4.54 -1.96
C GLY A 55 1.56 5.80 -2.79
N ASP A 56 2.32 5.69 -3.86
CA ASP A 56 2.55 6.81 -4.78
C ASP A 56 1.89 6.51 -6.12
N ILE A 57 1.03 7.42 -6.56
CA ILE A 57 0.36 7.34 -7.85
C ILE A 57 0.68 8.56 -8.72
N VAL A 58 0.66 8.37 -10.02
CA VAL A 58 0.78 9.44 -11.02
C VAL A 58 -0.50 9.49 -11.82
N VAL A 59 -1.10 10.66 -11.88
CA VAL A 59 -2.28 10.97 -12.69
C VAL A 59 -1.86 11.96 -13.76
N ASP A 60 -2.14 11.65 -15.01
CA ASP A 60 -1.98 12.57 -16.12
C ASP A 60 -3.25 13.41 -16.26
N PHE A 61 -3.17 14.67 -15.82
CA PHE A 61 -4.31 15.61 -15.86
C PHE A 61 -4.55 16.22 -17.24
N SER A 62 -3.61 16.10 -18.19
CA SER A 62 -3.81 16.58 -19.57
C SER A 62 -4.92 15.82 -20.31
N ARG A 63 -5.29 14.66 -19.80
CA ARG A 63 -6.40 13.82 -20.32
C ARG A 63 -7.79 14.35 -20.00
N PHE A 64 -7.89 15.39 -19.18
CA PHE A 64 -9.14 15.95 -18.70
C PHE A 64 -9.30 17.39 -19.17
N ALA A 65 -10.49 17.75 -19.60
CA ALA A 65 -10.81 19.14 -19.96
C ALA A 65 -10.71 20.05 -18.73
N LEU A 66 -10.50 21.35 -18.98
CA LEU A 66 -10.56 22.36 -17.93
C LEU A 66 -11.92 22.32 -17.22
N ASN A 67 -11.90 22.59 -15.93
CA ASN A 67 -13.03 22.52 -15.00
C ASN A 67 -13.55 21.08 -14.74
N THR A 68 -12.86 20.05 -15.25
CA THR A 68 -13.18 18.67 -14.83
C THR A 68 -12.94 18.50 -13.34
N GLU A 69 -13.94 17.93 -12.67
CA GLU A 69 -13.85 17.56 -11.27
C GLU A 69 -13.57 16.07 -11.14
N LEU A 70 -12.54 15.75 -10.39
CA LEU A 70 -12.17 14.39 -10.02
C LEU A 70 -12.23 14.24 -8.50
N TYR A 71 -12.49 13.04 -8.04
CA TYR A 71 -12.57 12.74 -6.62
C TYR A 71 -11.74 11.53 -6.29
N LEU A 72 -10.92 11.63 -5.26
CA LEU A 72 -10.38 10.44 -4.60
C LEU A 72 -11.46 9.94 -3.64
N VAL A 73 -11.90 8.70 -3.82
CA VAL A 73 -12.95 8.09 -3.01
C VAL A 73 -12.44 6.84 -2.32
N ASN A 74 -12.80 6.65 -1.07
CA ASN A 74 -12.62 5.38 -0.37
C ASN A 74 -13.84 4.51 -0.57
N ARG A 75 -13.67 3.32 -1.13
CA ARG A 75 -14.74 2.33 -1.31
C ARG A 75 -14.68 1.17 -0.33
N LEU A 76 -13.65 1.09 0.51
CA LEU A 76 -13.51 0.02 1.48
C LEU A 76 -14.37 0.29 2.72
N THR A 77 -15.30 -0.61 3.01
CA THR A 77 -16.06 -0.56 4.26
C THR A 77 -15.22 -1.11 5.41
N GLN A 78 -15.48 -0.64 6.60
CA GLN A 78 -14.94 -1.21 7.83
C GLN A 78 -15.92 -0.96 8.97
N THR A 79 -16.58 -2.00 9.42
CA THR A 79 -17.59 -1.96 10.48
C THR A 79 -17.05 -2.42 11.83
N SER A 80 -15.82 -2.95 11.84
CA SER A 80 -15.15 -3.42 13.05
C SER A 80 -13.70 -2.94 13.09
N THR A 81 -13.07 -3.04 14.25
CA THR A 81 -11.64 -2.74 14.41
C THR A 81 -10.73 -3.85 13.89
N ARG A 82 -11.28 -5.01 13.52
CA ARG A 82 -10.48 -6.19 13.14
C ARG A 82 -9.83 -6.06 11.77
N GLY A 83 -10.49 -5.37 10.84
CA GLY A 83 -9.94 -5.23 9.49
C GLY A 83 -10.98 -4.73 8.49
N PRO A 84 -10.58 -4.69 7.22
CA PRO A 84 -11.43 -4.19 6.16
C PRO A 84 -12.60 -5.13 5.87
N GLY A 85 -13.73 -4.53 5.48
CA GLY A 85 -14.90 -5.22 4.94
C GLY A 85 -14.90 -5.28 3.42
N ALA A 86 -16.09 -5.21 2.83
CA ALA A 86 -16.29 -5.25 1.39
C ALA A 86 -15.98 -3.90 0.72
N VAL A 87 -15.67 -3.97 -0.58
CA VAL A 87 -15.61 -2.79 -1.45
C VAL A 87 -17.03 -2.42 -1.87
N GLN A 88 -17.41 -1.16 -1.69
CA GLN A 88 -18.77 -0.67 -1.94
C GLN A 88 -18.76 0.68 -2.66
N ALA A 89 -19.34 0.74 -3.84
CA ALA A 89 -19.59 1.97 -4.58
C ALA A 89 -20.86 2.67 -4.05
N PRO A 90 -20.95 4.01 -4.18
CA PRO A 90 -19.97 4.94 -4.75
C PRO A 90 -18.75 5.21 -3.86
N GLY A 91 -18.82 4.86 -2.57
CA GLY A 91 -17.82 5.15 -1.56
C GLY A 91 -17.90 6.56 -0.97
N THR A 92 -16.95 6.89 -0.11
CA THR A 92 -16.84 8.21 0.55
C THR A 92 -15.81 9.06 -0.16
N ARG A 93 -16.18 10.27 -0.55
CA ARG A 93 -15.27 11.27 -1.14
C ARG A 93 -14.31 11.77 -0.08
N VAL A 94 -13.00 11.66 -0.34
CA VAL A 94 -11.93 12.06 0.58
C VAL A 94 -11.27 13.37 0.11
N MET A 95 -11.09 13.52 -1.20
CA MET A 95 -10.45 14.68 -1.79
C MET A 95 -11.11 15.01 -3.13
N LYS A 96 -11.30 16.30 -3.39
CA LYS A 96 -11.73 16.86 -4.68
C LYS A 96 -10.51 17.44 -5.39
N ILE A 97 -10.38 17.18 -6.67
CA ILE A 97 -9.37 17.73 -7.55
C ILE A 97 -10.09 18.44 -8.70
N VAL A 98 -9.75 19.68 -8.96
CA VAL A 98 -10.30 20.45 -10.08
C VAL A 98 -9.18 20.75 -11.06
N VAL A 99 -9.35 20.38 -12.32
CA VAL A 99 -8.43 20.75 -13.41
C VAL A 99 -8.76 22.18 -13.83
N ASN A 100 -8.18 23.16 -13.17
CA ASN A 100 -8.61 24.57 -13.27
C ASN A 100 -7.76 25.42 -14.22
N ARG A 101 -6.61 24.92 -14.68
CA ARG A 101 -5.71 25.65 -15.59
C ARG A 101 -4.79 24.69 -16.33
N ASN A 102 -4.31 25.14 -17.48
CA ASN A 102 -3.19 24.50 -18.16
C ASN A 102 -1.86 24.91 -17.50
N PRO A 103 -0.82 24.06 -17.57
CA PRO A 103 0.51 24.46 -17.11
C PRO A 103 1.01 25.65 -17.97
N PRO A 104 1.80 26.59 -17.37
CA PRO A 104 2.32 27.77 -18.10
C PRO A 104 3.32 27.39 -19.19
N VAL A 105 3.94 26.23 -19.07
CA VAL A 105 4.83 25.61 -20.06
C VAL A 105 4.45 24.14 -20.22
N ALA A 106 4.79 23.54 -21.37
CA ALA A 106 4.49 22.14 -21.61
C ALA A 106 5.19 21.24 -20.55
N ASP A 107 4.43 20.36 -19.92
CA ASP A 107 4.97 19.38 -19.00
C ASP A 107 5.64 18.24 -19.80
N VAL A 108 6.97 18.19 -19.74
CA VAL A 108 7.78 17.17 -20.40
C VAL A 108 8.11 15.98 -19.52
N SER A 109 7.59 15.94 -18.29
CA SER A 109 7.84 14.84 -17.36
C SER A 109 7.30 13.51 -17.89
N ARG A 110 7.99 12.44 -17.56
CA ARG A 110 7.62 11.08 -17.97
C ARG A 110 7.78 10.14 -16.79
N VAL A 111 6.94 9.14 -16.73
CA VAL A 111 7.16 7.98 -15.85
C VAL A 111 8.07 7.02 -16.61
N PRO A 112 9.29 6.75 -16.12
CA PRO A 112 10.20 5.80 -16.78
C PRO A 112 9.60 4.39 -16.80
N THR A 113 9.97 3.59 -17.82
CA THR A 113 9.56 2.19 -17.92
C THR A 113 10.24 1.28 -16.88
N ALA A 114 11.42 1.67 -16.41
CA ALA A 114 12.14 1.06 -15.30
C ALA A 114 12.35 2.10 -14.20
N LEU A 115 11.95 1.79 -12.95
CA LEU A 115 12.02 2.74 -11.83
C LEU A 115 13.16 2.43 -10.87
N ARG A 116 13.36 1.14 -10.57
CA ARG A 116 14.38 0.69 -9.61
C ARG A 116 14.84 -0.73 -9.96
N ALA A 117 16.13 -0.95 -9.99
CA ALA A 117 16.68 -2.30 -10.00
C ALA A 117 16.51 -2.93 -8.60
N ILE A 118 15.90 -4.10 -8.55
CA ILE A 118 15.76 -4.89 -7.31
C ILE A 118 16.42 -6.25 -7.57
N ARG A 119 17.45 -6.57 -6.76
CA ARG A 119 17.99 -7.91 -6.74
C ARG A 119 16.91 -8.87 -6.18
N ARG A 120 16.67 -9.94 -6.92
CA ARG A 120 15.84 -11.04 -6.43
C ARG A 120 16.74 -12.23 -6.11
N PRO A 121 16.45 -12.97 -5.03
CA PRO A 121 17.15 -14.21 -4.77
C PRO A 121 16.99 -15.18 -5.94
N THR A 122 18.05 -15.94 -6.24
CA THR A 122 18.02 -17.02 -7.22
C THR A 122 17.24 -18.21 -6.68
N ALA A 123 16.84 -19.14 -7.55
CA ALA A 123 16.16 -20.37 -7.14
C ALA A 123 17.02 -21.19 -6.16
N ALA A 124 18.34 -21.23 -6.34
CA ALA A 124 19.27 -21.92 -5.44
C ALA A 124 19.33 -21.25 -4.06
N GLU A 125 19.38 -19.91 -4.00
CA GLU A 125 19.34 -19.18 -2.72
C GLU A 125 18.02 -19.39 -2.00
N ILE A 126 16.89 -19.40 -2.72
CA ILE A 126 15.57 -19.69 -2.13
C ILE A 126 15.53 -21.12 -1.58
N ALA A 127 16.03 -22.12 -2.33
CA ALA A 127 16.05 -23.52 -1.91
C ALA A 127 16.94 -23.75 -0.68
N ALA A 128 18.01 -22.97 -0.51
CA ALA A 128 18.93 -23.06 0.62
C ALA A 128 18.53 -22.16 1.80
N ALA A 129 17.58 -21.25 1.62
CA ALA A 129 17.21 -20.27 2.65
C ALA A 129 16.48 -20.95 3.82
N PRO A 130 16.86 -20.64 5.07
CA PRO A 130 16.12 -21.13 6.24
C PRO A 130 14.72 -20.49 6.26
N VAL A 131 13.76 -21.27 6.76
CA VAL A 131 12.37 -20.81 6.96
C VAL A 131 12.21 -20.32 8.39
N ARG A 132 11.73 -19.09 8.55
CA ARG A 132 11.38 -18.52 9.85
C ARG A 132 9.88 -18.27 9.90
N ARG A 133 9.21 -18.88 10.87
CA ARG A 133 7.78 -18.71 11.07
C ARG A 133 7.49 -17.59 12.08
N TRP A 134 6.55 -16.72 11.72
CA TRP A 134 6.04 -15.63 12.53
C TRP A 134 4.54 -15.81 12.74
N VAL A 135 4.14 -16.14 13.96
CA VAL A 135 2.73 -16.35 14.32
C VAL A 135 2.21 -15.10 15.01
N PHE A 136 1.27 -14.41 14.37
CA PHE A 136 0.62 -13.21 14.91
C PHE A 136 -0.60 -13.62 15.73
N SER A 137 -0.55 -13.50 17.04
CA SER A 137 -1.59 -13.98 17.94
C SER A 137 -1.90 -12.98 19.08
N ARG A 138 -2.84 -13.36 19.93
CA ARG A 138 -3.10 -12.64 21.19
C ARG A 138 -2.82 -13.54 22.37
N ARG A 139 -2.06 -13.02 23.32
CA ARG A 139 -1.77 -13.70 24.59
C ARG A 139 -2.21 -12.82 25.77
N ASN A 140 -3.08 -13.33 26.62
CA ASN A 140 -3.59 -12.61 27.79
C ASN A 140 -4.12 -11.19 27.46
N GLY A 141 -4.79 -11.03 26.31
CA GLY A 141 -5.32 -9.74 25.86
C GLY A 141 -4.33 -8.86 25.09
N PHE A 142 -3.06 -9.19 25.05
CA PHE A 142 -2.01 -8.45 24.35
C PHE A 142 -1.66 -9.08 23.01
N TRP A 143 -1.23 -8.26 22.06
CA TRP A 143 -0.69 -8.72 20.80
C TRP A 143 0.69 -9.36 21.00
N SER A 144 0.92 -10.49 20.38
CA SER A 144 2.16 -11.24 20.47
C SER A 144 2.60 -11.77 19.10
N ILE A 145 3.89 -11.96 18.95
CA ILE A 145 4.51 -12.66 17.82
C ILE A 145 5.27 -13.86 18.39
N ASN A 146 4.95 -15.05 17.92
CA ASN A 146 5.51 -16.32 18.46
C ASN A 146 5.37 -16.39 20.00
N ASP A 147 4.18 -16.04 20.50
CA ASP A 147 3.85 -15.99 21.95
C ASP A 147 4.71 -15.06 22.79
N LYS A 148 5.46 -14.15 22.16
CA LYS A 148 6.27 -13.14 22.83
C LYS A 148 5.64 -11.77 22.68
N LEU A 149 5.62 -11.03 23.77
CA LEU A 149 5.30 -9.59 23.74
C LEU A 149 6.50 -8.80 23.24
N ILE A 150 6.25 -7.58 22.77
CA ILE A 150 7.32 -6.69 22.32
C ILE A 150 8.34 -6.45 23.43
N ASN A 151 9.63 -6.54 23.07
CA ASN A 151 10.74 -6.15 23.91
C ASN A 151 11.66 -5.24 23.08
N VAL A 152 11.63 -3.96 23.37
CA VAL A 152 12.42 -2.94 22.64
C VAL A 152 13.93 -3.08 22.78
N ASN A 153 14.39 -3.83 23.80
CA ASN A 153 15.79 -4.07 24.06
C ASN A 153 16.33 -5.36 23.41
N SER A 154 15.49 -6.06 22.64
CA SER A 154 15.87 -7.35 22.04
C SER A 154 15.33 -7.46 20.62
N ALA A 155 16.21 -7.73 19.65
CA ALA A 155 15.80 -8.06 18.30
C ALA A 155 15.05 -9.41 18.29
N ALA A 156 13.86 -9.44 17.66
CA ALA A 156 13.07 -10.66 17.52
C ALA A 156 13.73 -11.67 16.57
N ALA A 157 14.52 -11.18 15.60
CA ALA A 157 15.37 -11.98 14.74
C ALA A 157 16.70 -11.26 14.49
N ARG A 158 17.75 -12.04 14.28
CA ARG A 158 19.03 -11.58 13.76
C ARG A 158 19.25 -12.29 12.44
N ILE A 159 19.37 -11.53 11.38
CA ILE A 159 19.56 -12.01 10.02
C ILE A 159 20.97 -11.65 9.61
N GLU A 160 21.68 -12.61 9.01
CA GLU A 160 23.03 -12.40 8.53
C GLU A 160 23.04 -11.43 7.34
N LEU A 161 23.94 -10.45 7.35
CA LEU A 161 24.08 -9.50 6.26
C LEU A 161 24.46 -10.21 4.95
N GLY A 162 23.67 -10.01 3.91
CA GLY A 162 23.83 -10.70 2.62
C GLY A 162 23.18 -12.07 2.57
N GLY A 163 22.68 -12.58 3.69
CA GLY A 163 21.88 -13.80 3.73
C GLY A 163 20.46 -13.62 3.21
N ALA A 164 19.74 -14.70 3.01
CA ALA A 164 18.33 -14.73 2.66
C ALA A 164 17.56 -15.68 3.59
N GLU A 165 16.36 -15.31 3.97
CA GLU A 165 15.43 -16.16 4.74
C GLU A 165 14.06 -16.16 4.05
N ILE A 166 13.31 -17.22 4.22
CA ILE A 166 11.89 -17.29 3.90
C ILE A 166 11.11 -17.01 5.18
N TRP A 167 10.26 -16.00 5.16
CA TRP A 167 9.39 -15.69 6.29
C TRP A 167 7.98 -16.22 6.02
N ASP A 168 7.57 -17.18 6.83
CA ASP A 168 6.21 -17.72 6.87
C ASP A 168 5.40 -16.91 7.88
N LEU A 169 4.45 -16.10 7.37
CA LEU A 169 3.62 -15.21 8.18
C LEU A 169 2.27 -15.87 8.42
N ASP A 170 2.07 -16.38 9.65
CA ASP A 170 0.84 -17.04 10.06
C ASP A 170 -0.01 -16.11 10.95
N ASN A 171 -1.28 -15.95 10.60
CA ASN A 171 -2.19 -15.08 11.32
C ASN A 171 -3.43 -15.81 11.85
N PRO A 172 -3.34 -16.56 12.95
CA PRO A 172 -4.48 -17.21 13.59
C PRO A 172 -5.28 -16.29 14.52
N SER A 173 -5.15 -14.98 14.41
CA SER A 173 -5.70 -14.02 15.38
C SER A 173 -7.22 -13.77 15.30
N GLY A 174 -7.98 -14.64 14.62
CA GLY A 174 -9.44 -14.57 14.59
C GLY A 174 -10.00 -13.41 13.74
N GLY A 175 -9.42 -13.19 12.57
CA GLY A 175 -9.89 -12.23 11.58
C GLY A 175 -9.33 -10.81 11.75
N TRP A 176 -8.31 -10.61 12.60
CA TRP A 176 -7.59 -9.35 12.66
C TRP A 176 -6.61 -9.22 11.49
N ALA A 177 -6.63 -8.09 10.83
CA ALA A 177 -5.64 -7.73 9.82
C ALA A 177 -4.45 -7.02 10.49
N HIS A 178 -3.24 -7.45 10.11
CA HIS A 178 -1.99 -6.89 10.63
C HIS A 178 -1.16 -6.32 9.51
N PRO A 179 -0.97 -4.99 9.42
CA PRO A 179 0.11 -4.42 8.62
C PRO A 179 1.46 -4.87 9.22
N VAL A 180 2.25 -5.59 8.42
CA VAL A 180 3.56 -6.09 8.88
C VAL A 180 4.61 -5.04 8.55
N HIS A 181 5.32 -4.56 9.59
CA HIS A 181 6.41 -3.62 9.46
C HIS A 181 7.72 -4.29 9.90
N ILE A 182 8.74 -4.17 9.07
CA ILE A 182 10.07 -4.73 9.31
C ILE A 182 11.05 -3.58 9.43
N HIS A 183 11.78 -3.56 10.52
CA HIS A 183 12.87 -2.60 10.74
C HIS A 183 14.20 -3.10 10.20
#